data_95cdb2e3f453a65345d37064ab325a10
#
_entry.id   95cdb2e3f453a65345d37064ab325a10
#
_cell.length_a   1.000
_cell.length_b   1.000
_cell.length_c   1.000
_cell.angle_alpha   90.00
_cell.angle_beta   90.00
_cell.angle_gamma   90.00
#
_symmetry.space_group_name_H-M   'P 1'
#
loop_
_entity.id
_entity.type
_entity.pdbx_description
1 polymer ?
#
loop_
_entity_poly.entity_id
_entity_poly.type
_entity_poly.pdbx_seq_one_letter_code
_entity_poly.pdbx_strand_id
1 'polypeptide(L)'
;MEAPVCIRPATLADTGIINRIVERSIRIGCALDHRNHPLLVSDWLNRSSADFISSRLADPHLYLCLALLEDKPVGVGMAQVSGEILLCYVQPESFRRGVGRALMQDLEGWLCVRGVQHVHLNSTRTAEAFYRHLGYQQAAPPGHSTGLQTVPLHKPLSIPA
;
A
#
# COMPACT_ATOMS: atom_id res chain seq x y z
N MET A 1 4.33 -24.45 -10.43
CA MET A 1 3.34 -23.86 -9.50
C MET A 1 3.95 -22.64 -8.84
N GLU A 2 3.25 -21.53 -8.90
CA GLU A 2 3.68 -20.35 -8.19
C GLU A 2 3.50 -20.56 -6.67
N ALA A 3 4.46 -20.07 -5.90
CA ALA A 3 4.35 -20.09 -4.46
C ALA A 3 3.16 -19.24 -4.00
N PRO A 4 2.35 -19.70 -3.03
CA PRO A 4 1.24 -18.91 -2.53
C PRO A 4 1.73 -17.69 -1.75
N VAL A 5 0.97 -16.59 -1.85
CA VAL A 5 1.19 -15.39 -1.05
C VAL A 5 0.47 -15.57 0.28
N CYS A 6 1.19 -15.39 1.38
CA CYS A 6 0.61 -15.38 2.72
C CYS A 6 0.57 -13.96 3.25
N ILE A 7 -0.56 -13.58 3.86
CA ILE A 7 -0.71 -12.27 4.50
C ILE A 7 -0.84 -12.47 6.01
N ARG A 8 -0.11 -11.68 6.78
CA ARG A 8 -0.26 -11.65 8.23
C ARG A 8 -0.23 -10.21 8.77
N PRO A 9 -0.87 -9.94 9.92
CA PRO A 9 -0.74 -8.64 10.56
C PRO A 9 0.73 -8.35 10.89
N ALA A 10 1.11 -7.08 10.78
CA ALA A 10 2.45 -6.63 11.15
C ALA A 10 2.53 -6.37 12.66
N THR A 11 3.71 -6.55 13.24
CA THR A 11 4.01 -6.27 14.64
C THR A 11 5.17 -5.30 14.75
N LEU A 12 5.43 -4.79 15.96
CA LEU A 12 6.57 -3.89 16.20
C LEU A 12 7.91 -4.51 15.80
N ALA A 13 8.04 -5.84 15.91
CA ALA A 13 9.24 -6.54 15.46
C ALA A 13 9.48 -6.42 13.96
N ASP A 14 8.44 -6.09 13.19
CA ASP A 14 8.52 -5.98 11.73
C ASP A 14 8.93 -4.57 11.26
N THR A 15 9.10 -3.60 12.15
CA THR A 15 9.37 -2.20 11.77
C THR A 15 10.54 -2.06 10.79
N GLY A 16 11.64 -2.74 11.05
CA GLY A 16 12.83 -2.68 10.20
C GLY A 16 12.59 -3.22 8.80
N ILE A 17 11.93 -4.38 8.70
CA ILE A 17 11.64 -4.98 7.39
C ILE A 17 10.59 -4.18 6.62
N ILE A 18 9.61 -3.62 7.29
CA ILE A 18 8.62 -2.74 6.65
C ILE A 18 9.32 -1.52 6.06
N ASN A 19 10.16 -0.87 6.84
CA ASN A 19 10.91 0.30 6.38
C ASN A 19 11.75 -0.02 5.14
N ARG A 20 12.41 -1.18 5.14
CA ARG A 20 13.21 -1.63 3.99
C ARG A 20 12.35 -1.87 2.75
N ILE A 21 11.20 -2.53 2.89
CA ILE A 21 10.26 -2.78 1.78
C ILE A 21 9.78 -1.44 1.20
N VAL A 22 9.36 -0.52 2.04
CA VAL A 22 8.86 0.79 1.63
C VAL A 22 9.97 1.56 0.90
N GLU A 23 11.16 1.61 1.47
CA GLU A 23 12.28 2.33 0.86
C GLU A 23 12.62 1.79 -0.53
N ARG A 24 12.78 0.48 -0.68
CA ARG A 24 13.07 -0.14 -1.97
C ARG A 24 11.96 0.08 -2.97
N SER A 25 10.71 -0.03 -2.52
CA SER A 25 9.55 0.18 -3.39
C SER A 25 9.49 1.61 -3.90
N ILE A 26 9.78 2.59 -3.06
CA ILE A 26 9.80 3.99 -3.47
C ILE A 26 10.98 4.27 -4.41
N ARG A 27 12.20 3.90 -4.03
CA ARG A 27 13.39 4.21 -4.82
C ARG A 27 13.39 3.56 -6.19
N ILE A 28 12.99 2.31 -6.27
CA ILE A 28 13.07 1.51 -7.51
C ILE A 28 11.71 1.39 -8.17
N GLY A 29 10.69 0.96 -7.42
CA GLY A 29 9.37 0.69 -7.97
C GLY A 29 8.62 1.93 -8.43
N CYS A 30 8.89 3.09 -7.82
CA CYS A 30 8.25 4.35 -8.14
C CYS A 30 9.17 5.31 -8.93
N ALA A 31 10.24 4.79 -9.53
CA ALA A 31 11.22 5.62 -10.23
C ALA A 31 10.61 6.43 -11.38
N LEU A 32 9.58 5.90 -12.06
CA LEU A 32 8.89 6.63 -13.12
C LEU A 32 8.06 7.80 -12.59
N ASP A 33 7.61 7.74 -11.34
CA ASP A 33 6.83 8.81 -10.71
C ASP A 33 7.71 9.95 -10.22
N HIS A 34 8.79 9.65 -9.49
CA HIS A 34 9.67 10.69 -8.93
C HIS A 34 10.88 11.01 -9.82
N ARG A 35 11.11 10.24 -10.86
CA ARG A 35 12.20 10.43 -11.85
C ARG A 35 13.56 10.58 -11.18
N ASN A 36 13.78 9.92 -10.05
CA ASN A 36 14.98 9.98 -9.22
C ASN A 36 15.32 11.42 -8.77
N HIS A 37 14.33 12.32 -8.69
CA HIS A 37 14.54 13.67 -8.20
C HIS A 37 14.85 13.61 -6.69
N PRO A 38 16.04 14.07 -6.23
CA PRO A 38 16.46 13.84 -4.83
C PRO A 38 15.49 14.38 -3.78
N LEU A 39 14.90 15.56 -4.02
CA LEU A 39 13.97 16.15 -3.06
C LEU A 39 12.65 15.38 -3.00
N LEU A 40 12.12 14.92 -4.13
CA LEU A 40 10.89 14.14 -4.16
C LEU A 40 11.08 12.79 -3.46
N VAL A 41 12.19 12.12 -3.71
CA VAL A 41 12.53 10.85 -3.06
C VAL A 41 12.70 11.05 -1.56
N SER A 42 13.45 12.07 -1.16
CA SER A 42 13.71 12.38 0.25
C SER A 42 12.40 12.68 1.01
N ASP A 43 11.53 13.51 0.45
CA ASP A 43 10.25 13.84 1.08
C ASP A 43 9.36 12.61 1.22
N TRP A 44 9.31 11.77 0.18
CA TRP A 44 8.52 10.54 0.18
C TRP A 44 9.03 9.59 1.25
N LEU A 45 10.36 9.38 1.33
CA LEU A 45 10.97 8.49 2.33
C LEU A 45 10.78 9.01 3.75
N ASN A 46 10.86 10.32 3.97
CA ASN A 46 10.66 10.91 5.29
C ASN A 46 9.25 10.66 5.84
N ARG A 47 8.25 10.61 4.96
CA ARG A 47 6.87 10.30 5.35
C ARG A 47 6.66 8.83 5.68
N SER A 48 7.66 7.98 5.44
CA SER A 48 7.60 6.54 5.63
C SER A 48 8.75 6.04 6.51
N SER A 49 9.26 6.89 7.40
CA SER A 49 10.39 6.55 8.29
C SER A 49 10.02 5.46 9.30
N ALA A 50 11.04 4.86 9.92
CA ALA A 50 10.84 3.84 10.95
C ALA A 50 10.02 4.36 12.14
N ASP A 51 10.23 5.61 12.56
CA ASP A 51 9.45 6.23 13.64
C ASP A 51 7.97 6.37 13.23
N PHE A 52 7.73 6.79 12.00
CA PHE A 52 6.38 6.86 11.44
C PHE A 52 5.70 5.49 11.49
N ILE A 53 6.38 4.45 11.03
CA ILE A 53 5.84 3.09 11.00
C ILE A 53 5.57 2.58 12.41
N SER A 54 6.48 2.78 13.37
CA SER A 54 6.30 2.37 14.76
C SER A 54 5.06 3.01 15.39
N SER A 55 4.87 4.31 15.17
CA SER A 55 3.69 5.01 15.70
C SER A 55 2.40 4.50 15.06
N ARG A 56 2.44 4.13 13.77
CA ARG A 56 1.27 3.59 13.08
C ARG A 56 0.90 2.19 13.56
N LEU A 57 1.90 1.36 13.86
CA LEU A 57 1.65 0.02 14.40
C LEU A 57 0.95 0.06 15.76
N ALA A 58 1.14 1.12 16.53
CA ALA A 58 0.51 1.29 17.84
C ALA A 58 -0.89 1.93 17.74
N ASP A 59 -1.31 2.42 16.58
CA ASP A 59 -2.59 3.13 16.41
C ASP A 59 -3.71 2.13 16.15
N PRO A 60 -4.76 2.08 17.04
CA PRO A 60 -5.87 1.14 16.87
C PRO A 60 -6.76 1.45 15.64
N HIS A 61 -6.67 2.64 15.06
CA HIS A 61 -7.43 3.03 13.87
C HIS A 61 -6.76 2.58 12.57
N LEU A 62 -5.56 2.01 12.67
CA LEU A 62 -4.78 1.59 11.51
C LEU A 62 -4.54 0.08 11.54
N TYR A 63 -4.47 -0.50 10.37
CA TYR A 63 -4.13 -1.90 10.19
C TYR A 63 -2.98 -2.01 9.21
N LEU A 64 -1.88 -2.60 9.66
CA LEU A 64 -0.72 -2.91 8.81
C LEU A 64 -0.60 -4.41 8.66
N CYS A 65 -0.34 -4.85 7.42
CA CYS A 65 -0.12 -6.26 7.13
C CYS A 65 1.12 -6.44 6.25
N LEU A 66 1.69 -7.63 6.34
CA LEU A 66 2.82 -8.05 5.53
C LEU A 66 2.40 -9.17 4.59
N ALA A 67 2.92 -9.11 3.37
CA ALA A 67 2.82 -10.20 2.42
C ALA A 67 4.13 -10.96 2.39
N LEU A 68 4.03 -12.29 2.43
CA LEU A 68 5.18 -13.19 2.41
C LEU A 68 5.11 -14.10 1.19
N LEU A 69 6.26 -14.27 0.54
CA LEU A 69 6.49 -15.31 -0.46
C LEU A 69 7.58 -16.24 0.06
N GLU A 70 7.28 -17.53 0.14
CA GLU A 70 8.24 -18.51 0.65
C GLU A 70 8.82 -18.09 2.01
N ASP A 71 7.94 -17.61 2.90
CA ASP A 71 8.23 -17.13 4.25
C ASP A 71 9.08 -15.84 4.30
N LYS A 72 9.30 -15.17 3.16
CA LYS A 72 10.04 -13.92 3.10
C LYS A 72 9.09 -12.73 2.96
N PRO A 73 9.17 -11.72 3.81
CA PRO A 73 8.38 -10.50 3.65
C PRO A 73 8.77 -9.75 2.37
N VAL A 74 7.79 -9.52 1.50
CA VAL A 74 8.02 -8.88 0.20
C VAL A 74 7.06 -7.74 -0.09
N GLY A 75 6.08 -7.51 0.76
CA GLY A 75 5.12 -6.44 0.58
C GLY A 75 4.52 -5.98 1.89
N VAL A 76 3.98 -4.77 1.90
CA VAL A 76 3.34 -4.16 3.07
C VAL A 76 2.10 -3.38 2.64
N GLY A 77 1.04 -3.50 3.43
CA GLY A 77 -0.18 -2.73 3.25
C GLY A 77 -0.58 -2.02 4.53
N MET A 78 -1.25 -0.89 4.40
CA MET A 78 -1.81 -0.18 5.53
C MET A 78 -3.16 0.42 5.15
N ALA A 79 -4.15 0.21 6.02
CA ALA A 79 -5.48 0.77 5.88
C ALA A 79 -5.88 1.52 7.15
N GLN A 80 -6.74 2.52 6.99
CA GLN A 80 -7.32 3.30 8.07
C GLN A 80 -8.82 3.03 8.15
N VAL A 81 -9.38 3.05 9.37
CA VAL A 81 -10.81 2.77 9.61
C VAL A 81 -11.75 3.72 8.87
N SER A 82 -11.26 4.86 8.41
CA SER A 82 -12.02 5.79 7.54
C SER A 82 -12.31 5.22 6.16
N GLY A 83 -11.61 4.15 5.75
CA GLY A 83 -11.72 3.56 4.42
C GLY A 83 -10.53 3.87 3.51
N GLU A 84 -9.54 4.60 4.00
CA GLU A 84 -8.38 4.97 3.21
C GLU A 84 -7.31 3.88 3.23
N ILE A 85 -6.78 3.54 2.04
CA ILE A 85 -5.57 2.73 1.90
C ILE A 85 -4.38 3.69 1.86
N LEU A 86 -3.51 3.56 2.85
CA LEU A 86 -2.37 4.47 3.02
C LEU A 86 -1.09 3.94 2.41
N LEU A 87 -0.88 2.61 2.42
CA LEU A 87 0.28 1.97 1.81
C LEU A 87 -0.15 0.69 1.11
N CYS A 88 0.43 0.46 -0.06
CA CYS A 88 0.41 -0.84 -0.72
C CYS A 88 1.68 -0.93 -1.54
N TYR A 89 2.75 -1.43 -0.93
CA TYR A 89 4.07 -1.51 -1.56
C TYR A 89 4.52 -2.95 -1.66
N VAL A 90 5.09 -3.28 -2.81
CA VAL A 90 5.67 -4.60 -3.09
C VAL A 90 7.11 -4.39 -3.55
N GLN A 91 8.03 -5.23 -3.06
CA GLN A 91 9.41 -5.18 -3.55
C GLN A 91 9.44 -5.46 -5.05
N PRO A 92 10.26 -4.69 -5.82
CA PRO A 92 10.26 -4.82 -7.29
C PRO A 92 10.51 -6.24 -7.80
N GLU A 93 11.35 -7.01 -7.10
CA GLU A 93 11.66 -8.39 -7.46
C GLU A 93 10.44 -9.32 -7.38
N SER A 94 9.40 -8.90 -6.66
CA SER A 94 8.21 -9.70 -6.43
C SER A 94 7.00 -9.20 -7.23
N PHE A 95 7.20 -8.27 -8.17
CA PHE A 95 6.14 -7.79 -9.04
C PHE A 95 5.55 -8.92 -9.90
N ARG A 96 4.27 -8.79 -10.22
CA ARG A 96 3.50 -9.70 -11.09
C ARG A 96 3.40 -11.13 -10.53
N ARG A 97 3.48 -11.28 -9.21
CA ARG A 97 3.33 -12.57 -8.53
C ARG A 97 2.09 -12.61 -7.64
N GLY A 98 1.16 -11.65 -7.82
CA GLY A 98 -0.08 -11.61 -7.06
C GLY A 98 0.05 -11.01 -5.66
N VAL A 99 1.20 -10.46 -5.29
CA VAL A 99 1.44 -9.92 -3.95
C VAL A 99 0.58 -8.69 -3.68
N GLY A 100 0.56 -7.73 -4.59
CA GLY A 100 -0.25 -6.52 -4.43
C GLY A 100 -1.74 -6.82 -4.34
N ARG A 101 -2.21 -7.75 -5.17
CA ARG A 101 -3.62 -8.18 -5.15
C ARG A 101 -3.97 -8.81 -3.80
N ALA A 102 -3.11 -9.69 -3.28
CA ALA A 102 -3.34 -10.32 -1.99
C ALA A 102 -3.36 -9.30 -0.85
N LEU A 103 -2.46 -8.31 -0.87
CA LEU A 103 -2.46 -7.22 0.10
C LEU A 103 -3.78 -6.45 0.05
N MET A 104 -4.23 -6.04 -1.13
CA MET A 104 -5.46 -5.28 -1.28
C MET A 104 -6.67 -6.08 -0.83
N GLN A 105 -6.74 -7.36 -1.14
CA GLN A 105 -7.83 -8.22 -0.69
C GLN A 105 -7.88 -8.31 0.84
N ASP A 106 -6.74 -8.41 1.50
CA ASP A 106 -6.66 -8.45 2.96
C ASP A 106 -7.08 -7.12 3.59
N LEU A 107 -6.60 -6.00 3.06
CA LEU A 107 -6.96 -4.67 3.53
C LEU A 107 -8.45 -4.40 3.35
N GLU A 108 -9.00 -4.72 2.19
CA GLU A 108 -10.44 -4.55 1.92
C GLU A 108 -11.28 -5.45 2.84
N GLY A 109 -10.82 -6.66 3.10
CA GLY A 109 -11.49 -7.57 4.04
C GLY A 109 -11.52 -7.01 5.46
N TRP A 110 -10.40 -6.44 5.92
CA TRP A 110 -10.32 -5.81 7.24
C TRP A 110 -11.30 -4.63 7.35
N LEU A 111 -11.39 -3.81 6.31
CA LEU A 111 -12.31 -2.68 6.25
C LEU A 111 -13.76 -3.15 6.19
N CYS A 112 -14.05 -4.16 5.38
CA CYS A 112 -15.39 -4.71 5.19
C CYS A 112 -15.97 -5.24 6.51
N VAL A 113 -15.17 -5.96 7.30
CA VAL A 113 -15.57 -6.47 8.61
C VAL A 113 -15.95 -5.33 9.57
N ARG A 114 -15.38 -4.15 9.39
CA ARG A 114 -15.66 -2.96 10.20
C ARG A 114 -16.82 -2.11 9.68
N GLY A 115 -17.53 -2.59 8.65
CA GLY A 115 -18.68 -1.89 8.10
C GLY A 115 -18.33 -0.78 7.12
N VAL A 116 -17.10 -0.69 6.66
CA VAL A 116 -16.71 0.30 5.65
C VAL A 116 -17.29 -0.10 4.31
N GLN A 117 -18.00 0.83 3.66
CA GLN A 117 -18.69 0.58 2.39
C GLN A 117 -17.90 1.06 1.17
N HIS A 118 -16.98 1.99 1.35
CA HIS A 118 -16.17 2.56 0.27
C HIS A 118 -14.72 2.64 0.69
N VAL A 119 -13.85 2.17 -0.19
CA VAL A 119 -12.40 2.28 -0.05
C VAL A 119 -11.91 3.36 -0.98
N HIS A 120 -10.99 4.21 -0.50
CA HIS A 120 -10.39 5.26 -1.31
C HIS A 120 -8.88 5.29 -1.09
N LEU A 121 -8.18 5.78 -2.09
CA LEU A 121 -6.73 5.92 -2.05
C LEU A 121 -6.26 6.96 -3.06
N ASN A 122 -5.04 7.44 -2.88
CA ASN A 122 -4.36 8.27 -3.85
C ASN A 122 -3.28 7.41 -4.53
N SER A 123 -3.48 7.11 -5.80
CA SER A 123 -2.56 6.28 -6.57
C SER A 123 -1.45 7.12 -7.18
N THR A 124 -0.24 6.56 -7.26
CA THR A 124 0.76 7.08 -8.17
C THR A 124 0.31 6.78 -9.61
N ARG A 125 0.90 7.50 -10.58
CA ARG A 125 0.59 7.25 -11.99
C ARG A 125 0.98 5.83 -12.40
N THR A 126 2.09 5.34 -11.89
CA THR A 126 2.60 4.00 -12.20
C THR A 126 1.66 2.91 -11.71
N ALA A 127 1.02 3.09 -10.56
CA ALA A 127 0.17 2.07 -9.95
C ALA A 127 -1.30 2.15 -10.39
N GLU A 128 -1.70 3.16 -11.12
CA GLU A 128 -3.11 3.39 -11.47
C GLU A 128 -3.74 2.19 -12.18
N ALA A 129 -3.07 1.63 -13.17
CA ALA A 129 -3.59 0.47 -13.92
C ALA A 129 -3.82 -0.74 -13.01
N PHE A 130 -2.92 -0.96 -12.05
CA PHE A 130 -3.07 -2.03 -11.06
C PHE A 130 -4.36 -1.88 -10.25
N TYR A 131 -4.62 -0.69 -9.72
CA TYR A 131 -5.83 -0.47 -8.94
C TYR A 131 -7.10 -0.54 -9.78
N ARG A 132 -7.07 0.00 -11.01
CA ARG A 132 -8.22 -0.11 -11.92
C ARG A 132 -8.57 -1.57 -12.23
N HIS A 133 -7.56 -2.42 -12.35
CA HIS A 133 -7.76 -3.86 -12.55
C HIS A 133 -8.47 -4.52 -11.36
N LEU A 134 -8.32 -3.94 -10.16
CA LEU A 134 -8.98 -4.42 -8.94
C LEU A 134 -10.38 -3.82 -8.75
N GLY A 135 -10.87 -3.03 -9.71
CA GLY A 135 -12.20 -2.43 -9.65
C GLY A 135 -12.26 -1.00 -9.15
N TYR A 136 -11.10 -0.36 -8.95
CA TYR A 136 -11.06 1.05 -8.54
C TYR A 136 -11.36 1.97 -9.71
N GLN A 137 -12.08 3.06 -9.43
CA GLN A 137 -12.45 4.08 -10.39
C GLN A 137 -11.97 5.44 -9.92
N GLN A 138 -11.77 6.36 -10.86
CA GLN A 138 -11.34 7.71 -10.52
C GLN A 138 -12.44 8.45 -9.76
N ALA A 139 -12.08 9.01 -8.60
CA ALA A 139 -13.00 9.70 -7.72
C ALA A 139 -13.00 11.21 -7.93
N ALA A 140 -11.89 11.78 -8.41
CA ALA A 140 -11.69 13.20 -8.58
C ALA A 140 -10.61 13.45 -9.63
N PRO A 141 -10.47 14.69 -10.16
CA PRO A 141 -9.37 14.99 -11.07
C PRO A 141 -8.01 14.72 -10.43
N PRO A 142 -6.98 14.39 -11.24
CA PRO A 142 -5.64 14.19 -10.71
C PRO A 142 -5.15 15.39 -9.93
N GLY A 143 -4.47 15.15 -8.82
CA GLY A 143 -3.90 16.17 -7.97
C GLY A 143 -2.40 16.02 -7.84
N HIS A 144 -1.80 16.83 -6.98
CA HIS A 144 -0.38 16.75 -6.67
C HIS A 144 -0.21 16.69 -5.16
N SER A 145 0.62 15.75 -4.71
CA SER A 145 1.04 15.64 -3.32
C SER A 145 2.55 15.75 -3.28
N THR A 146 3.07 16.81 -2.64
CA THR A 146 4.52 17.07 -2.52
C THR A 146 5.27 16.97 -3.86
N GLY A 147 4.70 17.58 -4.93
CA GLY A 147 5.32 17.58 -6.26
C GLY A 147 5.07 16.33 -7.10
N LEU A 148 4.43 15.30 -6.53
CA LEU A 148 4.05 14.09 -7.28
C LEU A 148 2.62 14.22 -7.77
N GLN A 149 2.38 13.80 -9.01
CA GLN A 149 1.02 13.68 -9.52
C GLN A 149 0.37 12.42 -8.95
N THR A 150 -0.81 12.57 -8.35
CA THR A 150 -1.59 11.45 -7.80
C THR A 150 -2.97 11.42 -8.42
N VAL A 151 -3.56 10.23 -8.46
CA VAL A 151 -4.91 10.01 -8.98
C VAL A 151 -5.77 9.47 -7.84
N PRO A 152 -6.79 10.24 -7.41
CA PRO A 152 -7.73 9.74 -6.40
C PRO A 152 -8.60 8.63 -6.99
N LEU A 153 -8.60 7.48 -6.34
CA LEU A 153 -9.38 6.31 -6.76
C LEU A 153 -10.27 5.85 -5.62
N HIS A 154 -11.39 5.22 -5.96
CA HIS A 154 -12.30 4.65 -4.99
C HIS A 154 -12.94 3.35 -5.51
N LYS A 155 -13.44 2.56 -4.57
CA LYS A 155 -14.12 1.31 -4.89
C LYS A 155 -15.19 1.04 -3.83
N PRO A 156 -16.43 0.74 -4.22
CA PRO A 156 -17.44 0.26 -3.29
C PRO A 156 -17.09 -1.17 -2.86
N LEU A 157 -17.28 -1.47 -1.56
CA LEU A 157 -17.11 -2.83 -1.06
C LEU A 157 -18.44 -3.55 -1.06
N SER A 158 -18.41 -4.82 -1.51
CA SER A 158 -19.57 -5.68 -1.41
C SER A 158 -19.79 -6.08 0.05
N ILE A 159 -21.01 -5.90 0.56
CA ILE A 159 -21.34 -6.40 1.89
C ILE A 159 -21.46 -7.92 1.78
N PRO A 160 -20.75 -8.70 2.63
CA PRO A 160 -20.92 -10.14 2.63
C PRO A 160 -22.36 -10.49 2.95
N ALA A 161 -22.95 -11.33 2.15
CA ALA A 161 -24.31 -11.80 2.37
C ALA A 161 -24.40 -12.66 3.64
#